data_a2ee46f81bc9e9394f6723fe008a2605
#
_entry.id   a2ee46f81bc9e9394f6723fe008a2605
#
_cell.length_a   1.000
_cell.length_b   1.000
_cell.length_c   1.000
_cell.angle_alpha   90.00
_cell.angle_beta   90.00
_cell.angle_gamma   90.00
#
_symmetry.space_group_name_H-M   'P 1'
#
loop_
_entity.id
_entity.type
_entity.pdbx_description
1 polymer ?
#
loop_
_entity_poly.entity_id
_entity_poly.type
_entity_poly.pdbx_seq_one_letter_code
_entity_poly.pdbx_strand_id
1 'polypeptide(L)'
;MPDKHLSSQFDADLNILCSKLLEMGGLVELQISKAMQAFSEMNSELCDQVMQSEKQVNDYEVQIDLTCTELIARRQPTARDLRLVMAVSKAITNLERAGDEAERVARRTKRLIES
;
A
#
# COMPACT_ATOMS: atom_id res chain seq x y z
N MET A 1 27.16 3.14 23.62
CA MET A 1 27.02 1.88 22.88
C MET A 1 26.64 2.16 21.44
N PRO A 2 27.51 1.80 20.50
CA PRO A 2 27.28 2.07 19.09
C PRO A 2 25.99 1.42 18.58
N ASP A 3 25.67 0.23 19.12
CA ASP A 3 24.45 -0.51 18.70
C ASP A 3 23.18 0.22 19.05
N LYS A 4 23.17 0.92 20.17
CA LYS A 4 22.00 1.68 20.61
C LYS A 4 21.66 2.82 19.65
N HIS A 5 22.70 3.49 19.14
CA HIS A 5 22.50 4.56 18.15
C HIS A 5 21.97 4.02 16.83
N LEU A 6 22.53 2.93 16.34
CA LEU A 6 22.09 2.28 15.11
C LEU A 6 20.68 1.75 15.26
N SER A 7 20.36 1.15 16.41
CA SER A 7 19.01 0.67 16.71
C SER A 7 17.98 1.79 16.69
N SER A 8 18.32 2.94 17.27
CA SER A 8 17.41 4.10 17.28
C SER A 8 17.14 4.60 15.88
N GLN A 9 18.15 4.63 15.01
CA GLN A 9 17.98 5.05 13.64
C GLN A 9 17.14 4.05 12.85
N PHE A 10 17.35 2.75 13.07
CA PHE A 10 16.55 1.71 12.45
C PHE A 10 15.08 1.85 12.88
N ASP A 11 14.86 2.04 14.18
CA ASP A 11 13.50 2.19 14.71
C ASP A 11 12.79 3.41 14.12
N ALA A 12 13.50 4.52 13.95
CA ALA A 12 12.94 5.72 13.33
C ALA A 12 12.55 5.45 11.88
N ASP A 13 13.43 4.79 11.12
CA ASP A 13 13.17 4.46 9.73
C ASP A 13 12.01 3.47 9.61
N LEU A 14 11.95 2.49 10.51
CA LEU A 14 10.87 1.51 10.54
C LEU A 14 9.52 2.17 10.85
N ASN A 15 9.50 3.15 11.76
CA ASN A 15 8.29 3.89 12.08
C ASN A 15 7.78 4.67 10.87
N ILE A 16 8.68 5.30 10.11
CA ILE A 16 8.31 6.00 8.87
C ILE A 16 7.72 5.01 7.87
N LEU A 17 8.36 3.85 7.74
CA LEU A 17 7.90 2.79 6.84
C LEU A 17 6.50 2.33 7.21
N CYS A 18 6.25 2.09 8.49
CA CYS A 18 4.94 1.66 8.98
C CYS A 18 3.87 2.73 8.77
N SER A 19 4.24 4.02 8.93
CA SER A 19 3.31 5.12 8.66
C SER A 19 2.89 5.14 7.19
N LYS A 20 3.82 4.91 6.28
CA LYS A 20 3.52 4.85 4.86
C LYS A 20 2.64 3.64 4.52
N LEU A 21 2.88 2.53 5.18
CA LEU A 21 2.06 1.33 5.02
C LEU A 21 0.62 1.60 5.46
N LEU A 22 0.43 2.30 6.58
CA LEU A 22 -0.90 2.68 7.07
C LEU A 22 -1.60 3.64 6.10
N GLU A 23 -0.87 4.59 5.52
CA GLU A 23 -1.41 5.50 4.52
C GLU A 23 -1.88 4.72 3.28
N MET A 24 -1.07 3.78 2.82
CA MET A 24 -1.43 2.92 1.69
C MET A 24 -2.67 2.09 2.02
N GLY A 25 -2.73 1.53 3.23
CA GLY A 25 -3.88 0.76 3.69
C GLY A 25 -5.16 1.58 3.70
N GLY A 26 -5.09 2.82 4.16
CA GLY A 26 -6.23 3.73 4.14
C GLY A 26 -6.70 4.04 2.74
N LEU A 27 -5.78 4.24 1.82
CA LEU A 27 -6.11 4.51 0.42
C LEU A 27 -6.80 3.31 -0.23
N VAL A 28 -6.27 2.09 0.01
CA VAL A 28 -6.85 0.86 -0.53
C VAL A 28 -8.26 0.63 0.05
N GLU A 29 -8.42 0.86 1.35
CA GLU A 29 -9.72 0.74 2.00
C GLU A 29 -10.74 1.67 1.35
N LEU A 30 -10.34 2.91 1.07
CA LEU A 30 -11.19 3.89 0.40
C LEU A 30 -11.53 3.44 -1.03
N GLN A 31 -10.56 2.87 -1.75
CA GLN A 31 -10.81 2.31 -3.09
C GLN A 31 -11.87 1.22 -3.05
N ILE A 32 -11.76 0.30 -2.11
CA ILE A 32 -12.71 -0.80 -1.96
C ILE A 32 -14.11 -0.24 -1.69
N SER A 33 -14.21 0.69 -0.75
CA SER A 33 -15.47 1.32 -0.40
C SER A 33 -16.11 2.02 -1.59
N LYS A 34 -15.33 2.80 -2.33
CA LYS A 34 -15.83 3.51 -3.51
C LYS A 34 -16.22 2.56 -4.63
N ALA A 35 -15.46 1.47 -4.83
CA ALA A 35 -15.78 0.49 -5.86
C ALA A 35 -17.11 -0.20 -5.57
N MET A 36 -17.35 -0.56 -4.31
CA MET A 36 -18.61 -1.17 -3.90
C MET A 36 -19.78 -0.21 -4.06
N GLN A 37 -19.58 1.06 -3.69
CA GLN A 37 -20.60 2.09 -3.85
C GLN A 37 -20.87 2.36 -5.33
N ALA A 38 -19.82 2.42 -6.16
CA ALA A 38 -19.95 2.62 -7.60
C ALA A 38 -20.81 1.52 -8.22
N PHE A 39 -20.56 0.27 -7.83
CA PHE A 39 -21.34 -0.87 -8.31
C PHE A 39 -22.79 -0.80 -7.82
N SER A 40 -23.00 -0.50 -6.56
CA SER A 40 -24.34 -0.41 -5.96
C SER A 40 -25.20 0.67 -6.59
N GLU A 41 -24.59 1.81 -6.90
CA GLU A 41 -25.31 2.99 -7.44
C GLU A 41 -25.19 3.14 -8.96
N MET A 42 -24.40 2.28 -9.60
CA MET A 42 -24.06 2.38 -11.02
C MET A 42 -23.51 3.78 -11.34
N ASN A 43 -22.56 4.22 -10.51
CA ASN A 43 -22.01 5.56 -10.56
C ASN A 43 -20.67 5.58 -11.31
N SER A 44 -20.69 6.10 -12.54
CA SER A 44 -19.52 6.15 -13.41
C SER A 44 -18.42 7.03 -12.85
N GLU A 45 -18.78 8.12 -12.18
CA GLU A 45 -17.81 9.05 -11.60
C GLU A 45 -16.99 8.40 -10.49
N LEU A 46 -17.64 7.60 -9.64
CA LEU A 46 -16.94 6.85 -8.61
C LEU A 46 -16.01 5.79 -9.23
N CYS A 47 -16.43 5.16 -10.32
CA CYS A 47 -15.57 4.23 -11.05
C CYS A 47 -14.28 4.91 -11.49
N ASP A 48 -14.40 6.11 -12.05
CA ASP A 48 -13.23 6.87 -12.51
C ASP A 48 -12.32 7.25 -11.35
N GLN A 49 -12.88 7.61 -10.20
CA GLN A 49 -12.09 7.94 -9.01
C GLN A 49 -11.26 6.75 -8.53
N VAL A 50 -11.86 5.57 -8.51
CA VAL A 50 -11.15 4.34 -8.11
C VAL A 50 -10.02 4.06 -9.09
N MET A 51 -10.29 4.15 -10.38
CA MET A 51 -9.28 3.88 -11.42
C MET A 51 -8.12 4.86 -11.34
N GLN A 52 -8.40 6.12 -11.05
CA GLN A 52 -7.37 7.15 -10.91
C GLN A 52 -6.51 6.95 -9.67
N SER A 53 -7.10 6.51 -8.57
CA SER A 53 -6.38 6.32 -7.32
C SER A 53 -5.44 5.12 -7.35
N GLU A 54 -5.60 4.20 -8.30
CA GLU A 54 -4.73 3.03 -8.44
C GLU A 54 -3.27 3.44 -8.66
N LYS A 55 -3.05 4.54 -9.36
CA LYS A 55 -1.70 5.06 -9.56
C LYS A 55 -1.02 5.41 -8.23
N GLN A 56 -1.77 5.99 -7.30
CA GLN A 56 -1.25 6.33 -5.98
C GLN A 56 -0.90 5.09 -5.18
N VAL A 57 -1.71 4.05 -5.28
CA VAL A 57 -1.45 2.76 -4.63
C VAL A 57 -0.14 2.17 -5.15
N ASN A 58 0.04 2.18 -6.47
CA ASN A 58 1.26 1.67 -7.10
C ASN A 58 2.48 2.48 -6.67
N ASP A 59 2.35 3.81 -6.54
CA ASP A 59 3.43 4.67 -6.09
C ASP A 59 3.83 4.32 -4.65
N TYR A 60 2.86 4.08 -3.77
CA TYR A 60 3.14 3.64 -2.40
C TYR A 60 3.90 2.31 -2.39
N GLU A 61 3.44 1.35 -3.19
CA GLU A 61 4.09 0.05 -3.28
C GLU A 61 5.57 0.20 -3.63
N VAL A 62 5.86 0.98 -4.66
CA VAL A 62 7.25 1.19 -5.12
C VAL A 62 8.09 1.87 -4.03
N GLN A 63 7.57 2.91 -3.41
CA GLN A 63 8.28 3.66 -2.37
C GLN A 63 8.56 2.79 -1.14
N ILE A 64 7.56 2.06 -0.68
CA ILE A 64 7.69 1.22 0.51
C ILE A 64 8.66 0.07 0.25
N ASP A 65 8.55 -0.56 -0.91
CA ASP A 65 9.43 -1.67 -1.29
C ASP A 65 10.89 -1.20 -1.36
N LEU A 66 11.12 -0.04 -1.97
CA LEU A 66 12.46 0.54 -2.05
C LEU A 66 13.02 0.85 -0.67
N THR A 67 12.20 1.41 0.21
CA THR A 67 12.61 1.71 1.59
C THR A 67 12.96 0.44 2.35
N CYS A 68 12.19 -0.64 2.17
CA CYS A 68 12.48 -1.94 2.77
C CYS A 68 13.86 -2.43 2.33
N THR A 69 14.14 -2.37 1.05
CA THR A 69 15.42 -2.80 0.48
C THR A 69 16.58 -1.98 1.06
N GLU A 70 16.41 -0.67 1.13
CA GLU A 70 17.42 0.23 1.68
C GLU A 70 17.69 -0.02 3.16
N LEU A 71 16.63 -0.28 3.93
CA LEU A 71 16.78 -0.60 5.36
C LEU A 71 17.61 -1.85 5.57
N ILE A 72 17.33 -2.89 4.79
CA ILE A 72 18.08 -4.16 4.89
C ILE A 72 19.54 -3.93 4.51
N ALA A 73 19.80 -3.20 3.44
CA ALA A 73 21.14 -3.00 2.92
C ALA A 73 22.01 -2.10 3.81
N ARG A 74 21.40 -1.04 4.37
CA ARG A 74 22.18 -0.02 5.11
C ARG A 74 22.30 -0.25 6.59
N ARG A 75 21.29 -0.84 7.21
CA ARG A 75 21.19 -0.89 8.68
C ARG A 75 21.61 -2.22 9.27
N GLN A 76 21.80 -3.24 8.45
CA GLN A 76 22.16 -4.59 8.92
C GLN A 76 21.27 -5.01 10.11
N PRO A 77 19.97 -5.15 9.89
CA PRO A 77 19.02 -5.40 10.97
C PRO A 77 19.25 -6.75 11.64
N THR A 78 18.83 -6.86 12.90
CA THR A 78 18.79 -8.14 13.60
C THR A 78 17.79 -9.07 12.90
N ALA A 79 17.80 -10.35 13.28
CA ALA A 79 16.82 -11.30 12.72
C ALA A 79 15.38 -10.87 12.98
N ARG A 80 15.10 -10.30 14.16
CA ARG A 80 13.77 -9.79 14.50
C ARG A 80 13.39 -8.62 13.60
N ASP A 81 14.30 -7.67 13.44
CA ASP A 81 14.06 -6.47 12.63
C ASP A 81 13.87 -6.85 11.17
N LEU A 82 14.65 -7.82 10.67
CA LEU A 82 14.51 -8.31 9.32
C LEU A 82 13.11 -8.92 9.09
N ARG A 83 12.64 -9.70 10.06
CA ARG A 83 11.29 -10.28 9.96
C ARG A 83 10.20 -9.21 9.92
N LEU A 84 10.38 -8.12 10.66
CA LEU A 84 9.43 -6.99 10.63
C LEU A 84 9.42 -6.33 9.25
N VAL A 85 10.59 -6.10 8.68
CA VAL A 85 10.70 -5.50 7.34
C VAL A 85 10.08 -6.42 6.29
N MET A 86 10.33 -7.72 6.40
CA MET A 86 9.74 -8.70 5.48
C MET A 86 8.21 -8.78 5.62
N ALA A 87 7.70 -8.62 6.84
CA ALA A 87 6.26 -8.59 7.08
C ALA A 87 5.62 -7.37 6.39
N VAL A 88 6.28 -6.22 6.44
CA VAL A 88 5.82 -5.02 5.74
C VAL A 88 5.81 -5.25 4.23
N SER A 89 6.86 -5.84 3.70
CA SER A 89 6.97 -6.15 2.27
C SER A 89 5.83 -7.06 1.81
N LYS A 90 5.49 -8.05 2.64
CA LYS A 90 4.36 -8.94 2.34
C LYS A 90 3.03 -8.22 2.42
N ALA A 91 2.88 -7.33 3.40
CA ALA A 91 1.66 -6.55 3.58
C ALA A 91 1.39 -5.65 2.36
N ILE A 92 2.41 -5.01 1.80
CA ILE A 92 2.21 -4.16 0.62
C ILE A 92 1.77 -4.97 -0.59
N THR A 93 2.27 -6.20 -0.73
CA THR A 93 1.82 -7.09 -1.81
C THR A 93 0.34 -7.40 -1.67
N ASN A 94 -0.11 -7.68 -0.45
CA ASN A 94 -1.52 -7.97 -0.20
C ASN A 94 -2.40 -6.73 -0.41
N LEU A 95 -1.94 -5.57 0.02
CA LEU A 95 -2.67 -4.31 -0.19
C LEU A 95 -2.79 -3.98 -1.66
N GLU A 96 -1.72 -4.18 -2.41
CA GLU A 96 -1.69 -3.92 -3.84
C GLU A 96 -2.69 -4.83 -4.56
N ARG A 97 -2.78 -6.10 -4.18
CA ARG A 97 -3.77 -7.02 -4.72
C ARG A 97 -5.19 -6.57 -4.43
N ALA A 98 -5.44 -6.10 -3.21
CA ALA A 98 -6.78 -5.61 -2.84
C ALA A 98 -7.13 -4.37 -3.66
N GLY A 99 -6.17 -3.48 -3.88
CA GLY A 99 -6.36 -2.30 -4.73
C GLY A 99 -6.67 -2.68 -6.17
N ASP A 100 -5.95 -3.67 -6.71
CA ASP A 100 -6.19 -4.19 -8.07
C ASP A 100 -7.60 -4.75 -8.20
N GLU A 101 -8.07 -5.48 -7.20
CA GLU A 101 -9.43 -6.02 -7.22
C GLU A 101 -10.48 -4.93 -7.20
N ALA A 102 -10.28 -3.89 -6.40
CA ALA A 102 -11.17 -2.74 -6.36
C ALA A 102 -11.22 -2.05 -7.72
N GLU A 103 -10.08 -1.88 -8.36
CA GLU A 103 -10.00 -1.28 -9.68
C GLU A 103 -10.72 -2.14 -10.72
N ARG A 104 -10.59 -3.46 -10.64
CA ARG A 104 -11.30 -4.37 -11.56
C ARG A 104 -12.81 -4.25 -11.41
N VAL A 105 -13.30 -4.16 -10.18
CA VAL A 105 -14.73 -3.98 -9.93
C VAL A 105 -15.19 -2.65 -10.56
N ALA A 106 -14.44 -1.59 -10.36
CA ALA A 106 -14.76 -0.28 -10.91
C ALA A 106 -14.78 -0.31 -12.45
N ARG A 107 -13.78 -0.94 -13.05
CA ARG A 107 -13.66 -1.03 -14.51
C ARG A 107 -14.82 -1.81 -15.11
N ARG A 108 -15.16 -2.95 -14.51
CA ARG A 108 -16.28 -3.78 -14.97
C ARG A 108 -17.61 -3.07 -14.78
N THR A 109 -17.77 -2.38 -13.67
CA THR A 109 -18.97 -1.57 -13.41
C THR A 109 -19.13 -0.52 -14.49
N LYS A 110 -18.06 0.18 -14.84
CA LYS A 110 -18.09 1.20 -15.87
C LYS A 110 -18.53 0.64 -17.22
N ARG A 111 -18.03 -0.57 -17.57
CA ARG A 111 -18.48 -1.24 -18.80
C ARG A 111 -19.98 -1.55 -18.77
N LEU A 112 -20.48 -1.98 -17.62
CA LEU A 112 -21.93 -2.24 -17.49
C LEU A 112 -22.73 -0.96 -17.69
N ILE A 113 -22.27 0.15 -17.15
CA ILE A 113 -22.94 1.44 -17.29
C ILE A 113 -22.98 1.89 -18.76
N GLU A 114 -21.90 1.67 -19.47
CA GLU A 114 -21.72 2.09 -20.87
C GLU A 114 -22.38 1.17 -21.89
N SER A 115 -22.80 -0.01 -21.47
CA SER A 115 -23.37 -1.02 -22.39
C SER A 115 -24.86 -0.81 -22.69
#